data_73b3cd87ceab20ee4ded569330ee64e8
#
_entry.id   73b3cd87ceab20ee4ded569330ee64e8
#
_cell.length_a   1.000
_cell.length_b   1.000
_cell.length_c   1.000
_cell.angle_alpha   90.00
_cell.angle_beta   90.00
_cell.angle_gamma   90.00
#
_symmetry.space_group_name_H-M   'P 1'
#
loop_
_entity.id
_entity.type
_entity.pdbx_description
1 polymer ?
#
loop_
_entity_poly.entity_id
_entity_poly.type
_entity_poly.pdbx_seq_one_letter_code
_entity_poly.pdbx_strand_id
1 'polypeptide(L)'
;MAKEFELNEVEVWDGNYAASQALRQAQIDVVAAYPITPSTPIVEGYGSYVANGYIDGEFVMVESEHAAMSGCVGAAAAGGRVATATSSQGFALMVEVLYQASGMRLPIVLTVSNRALASPLNVRGDHSDMYLGRDSGWVQIDAFNAQEAYDMTLCAFKVGENHAVRLPVMMHQDGFTTSHKAQNVYPLKDEVAYKFIGDYQPVDEMLDFTRPVTHGAQTEEDWHFEHKAKQHKALMDSRTVIDEVFAEFKALTGREYKRVESYMMEDAEVALVLLGSSVETAVLAAKQLREEEGMKVGIISPRCFRPFPYDMVRDIIEDSPVKALCCLDKSSPGGAMGALFNEISAAAYSTSTRPLMTNYIYGLGGRDFAVDEAKRIMREQKAHADAGHITTEIQQFSGLRGPKLGFFETRRS
;
A
#
# COMPACT_ATOMS: atom_id res chain seq x y z
N MET A 1 -25.23 -9.89 10.13
CA MET A 1 -23.89 -9.26 10.34
C MET A 1 -24.00 -7.85 10.95
N ALA A 2 -24.67 -6.88 10.34
CA ALA A 2 -24.70 -5.50 10.88
C ALA A 2 -25.22 -5.31 12.31
N LYS A 3 -25.99 -6.25 12.87
CA LYS A 3 -26.47 -6.21 14.27
C LYS A 3 -25.49 -6.81 15.30
N GLU A 4 -24.49 -7.56 14.81
CA GLU A 4 -23.48 -8.21 15.64
C GLU A 4 -22.24 -7.33 15.83
N PHE A 5 -22.02 -6.39 14.89
CA PHE A 5 -20.90 -5.46 14.90
C PHE A 5 -21.40 -4.01 14.89
N GLU A 6 -20.59 -3.09 15.39
CA GLU A 6 -20.89 -1.65 15.50
C GLU A 6 -20.74 -0.93 14.15
N LEU A 7 -21.37 -1.46 13.11
CA LEU A 7 -21.33 -0.93 11.74
C LEU A 7 -22.57 -0.09 11.43
N ASN A 8 -22.42 0.87 10.53
CA ASN A 8 -23.51 1.54 9.86
C ASN A 8 -24.13 0.61 8.77
N GLU A 9 -25.25 1.05 8.19
CA GLU A 9 -25.79 0.41 7.00
C GLU A 9 -24.78 0.49 5.85
N VAL A 10 -24.94 -0.41 4.85
CA VAL A 10 -24.11 -0.40 3.66
C VAL A 10 -24.29 0.91 2.88
N GLU A 11 -23.18 1.49 2.50
CA GLU A 11 -23.13 2.67 1.63
C GLU A 11 -22.36 2.36 0.35
N VAL A 12 -22.50 3.23 -0.66
CA VAL A 12 -21.83 3.06 -1.95
C VAL A 12 -20.78 4.16 -2.09
N TRP A 13 -19.52 3.78 -1.89
CA TRP A 13 -18.37 4.68 -1.93
C TRP A 13 -17.33 4.23 -2.96
N ASP A 14 -16.57 5.17 -3.48
CA ASP A 14 -15.29 4.86 -4.09
C ASP A 14 -14.15 4.94 -3.05
N GLY A 15 -12.95 4.52 -3.43
CA GLY A 15 -11.81 4.47 -2.51
C GLY A 15 -11.35 5.85 -2.02
N ASN A 16 -11.48 6.90 -2.84
CA ASN A 16 -11.15 8.25 -2.41
C ASN A 16 -12.15 8.78 -1.38
N TYR A 17 -13.44 8.59 -1.63
CA TYR A 17 -14.46 8.98 -0.68
C TYR A 17 -14.35 8.17 0.62
N ALA A 18 -14.06 6.87 0.51
CA ALA A 18 -13.82 5.98 1.65
C ALA A 18 -12.66 6.48 2.53
N ALA A 19 -11.52 6.83 1.92
CA ALA A 19 -10.38 7.42 2.63
C ALA A 19 -10.73 8.76 3.25
N SER A 20 -11.45 9.66 2.54
CA SER A 20 -11.89 10.95 3.06
C SER A 20 -12.80 10.81 4.28
N GLN A 21 -13.73 9.84 4.28
CA GLN A 21 -14.58 9.54 5.43
C GLN A 21 -13.76 9.04 6.63
N ALA A 22 -12.74 8.21 6.39
CA ALA A 22 -11.84 7.77 7.45
C ALA A 22 -11.06 8.95 8.07
N LEU A 23 -10.59 9.90 7.24
CA LEU A 23 -9.95 11.13 7.72
C LEU A 23 -10.91 11.96 8.61
N ARG A 24 -12.18 12.09 8.20
CA ARG A 24 -13.20 12.76 9.00
C ARG A 24 -13.38 12.10 10.37
N GLN A 25 -13.50 10.79 10.39
CA GLN A 25 -13.69 10.03 11.64
C GLN A 25 -12.44 10.00 12.52
N ALA A 26 -11.24 10.21 11.94
CA ALA A 26 -9.99 10.27 12.70
C ALA A 26 -9.78 11.61 13.42
N GLN A 27 -10.66 12.61 13.24
CA GLN A 27 -10.55 13.93 13.88
C GLN A 27 -9.16 14.55 13.66
N ILE A 28 -8.82 14.76 12.37
CA ILE A 28 -7.51 15.32 11.98
C ILE A 28 -7.43 16.80 12.35
N ASP A 29 -6.32 17.22 12.97
CA ASP A 29 -6.08 18.63 13.29
C ASP A 29 -5.66 19.43 12.06
N VAL A 30 -4.80 18.86 11.19
CA VAL A 30 -4.30 19.56 10.01
C VAL A 30 -4.20 18.64 8.80
N VAL A 31 -4.78 19.09 7.69
CA VAL A 31 -4.48 18.57 6.35
C VAL A 31 -3.86 19.70 5.53
N ALA A 32 -2.57 19.58 5.18
CA ALA A 32 -1.93 20.44 4.21
C ALA A 32 -1.92 19.73 2.84
N ALA A 33 -2.41 20.39 1.79
CA ALA A 33 -2.67 19.72 0.53
C ALA A 33 -2.35 20.57 -0.71
N TYR A 34 -1.93 19.89 -1.76
CA TYR A 34 -1.93 20.37 -3.13
C TYR A 34 -2.65 19.35 -4.01
N PRO A 35 -3.66 19.77 -4.80
CA PRO A 35 -4.52 18.83 -5.53
C PRO A 35 -3.79 18.19 -6.71
N ILE A 36 -3.80 16.84 -6.76
CA ILE A 36 -3.29 16.06 -7.90
C ILE A 36 -4.19 14.87 -8.21
N THR A 37 -4.57 14.69 -9.48
CA THR A 37 -5.35 13.54 -9.95
C THR A 37 -4.54 12.23 -9.79
N PRO A 38 -5.13 11.12 -9.26
CA PRO A 38 -6.55 10.95 -8.89
C PRO A 38 -6.87 11.15 -7.40
N SER A 39 -5.95 11.61 -6.55
CA SER A 39 -6.15 11.74 -5.09
C SER A 39 -6.91 12.99 -4.65
N THR A 40 -7.13 13.97 -5.55
CA THR A 40 -7.79 15.24 -5.24
C THR A 40 -9.09 15.11 -4.45
N PRO A 41 -10.02 14.18 -4.76
CA PRO A 41 -11.28 14.06 -4.01
C PRO A 41 -11.11 13.74 -2.52
N ILE A 42 -9.98 13.17 -2.10
CA ILE A 42 -9.71 12.87 -0.69
C ILE A 42 -9.59 14.18 0.10
N VAL A 43 -8.73 15.09 -0.38
CA VAL A 43 -8.45 16.35 0.31
C VAL A 43 -9.59 17.36 0.13
N GLU A 44 -10.28 17.37 -1.01
CA GLU A 44 -11.48 18.18 -1.22
C GLU A 44 -12.63 17.74 -0.30
N GLY A 45 -12.80 16.43 -0.10
CA GLY A 45 -13.76 15.87 0.84
C GLY A 45 -13.47 16.34 2.28
N TYR A 46 -12.20 16.23 2.71
CA TYR A 46 -11.79 16.74 4.02
C TYR A 46 -12.06 18.25 4.17
N GLY A 47 -11.65 19.05 3.18
CA GLY A 47 -11.93 20.48 3.17
C GLY A 47 -13.43 20.82 3.27
N SER A 48 -14.27 20.01 2.64
CA SER A 48 -15.73 20.14 2.73
C SER A 48 -16.24 19.84 4.15
N TYR A 49 -15.67 18.85 4.85
CA TYR A 49 -16.05 18.55 6.24
C TYR A 49 -15.66 19.66 7.19
N VAL A 50 -14.48 20.25 7.04
CA VAL A 50 -14.05 21.42 7.80
C VAL A 50 -14.97 22.62 7.54
N ALA A 51 -15.22 22.95 6.26
CA ALA A 51 -16.05 24.09 5.87
C ALA A 51 -17.50 23.97 6.36
N ASN A 52 -18.03 22.76 6.52
CA ASN A 52 -19.38 22.50 7.01
C ASN A 52 -19.43 22.24 8.54
N GLY A 53 -18.31 22.35 9.25
CA GLY A 53 -18.26 22.20 10.70
C GLY A 53 -18.39 20.76 11.22
N TYR A 54 -18.13 19.75 10.37
CA TYR A 54 -18.08 18.35 10.81
C TYR A 54 -16.78 17.98 11.52
N ILE A 55 -15.73 18.77 11.32
CA ILE A 55 -14.41 18.60 11.92
C ILE A 55 -13.93 19.96 12.42
N ASP A 56 -13.38 20.01 13.61
CA ASP A 56 -12.65 21.15 14.17
C ASP A 56 -11.16 21.01 13.84
N GLY A 57 -10.81 21.23 12.59
CA GLY A 57 -9.46 21.09 12.07
C GLY A 57 -9.18 22.12 10.97
N GLU A 58 -7.93 22.17 10.54
CA GLU A 58 -7.46 23.13 9.54
C GLU A 58 -7.19 22.44 8.19
N PHE A 59 -7.71 23.05 7.12
CA PHE A 59 -7.41 22.66 5.75
C PHE A 59 -6.54 23.72 5.10
N VAL A 60 -5.27 23.42 4.86
CA VAL A 60 -4.26 24.35 4.36
C VAL A 60 -3.92 24.03 2.91
N MET A 61 -4.35 24.89 1.99
CA MET A 61 -3.94 24.82 0.59
C MET A 61 -2.56 25.46 0.42
N VAL A 62 -1.66 24.74 -0.22
CA VAL A 62 -0.27 25.16 -0.45
C VAL A 62 0.06 25.15 -1.93
N GLU A 63 1.25 25.63 -2.32
CA GLU A 63 1.65 25.82 -3.72
C GLU A 63 2.31 24.61 -4.37
N SER A 64 2.61 23.56 -3.60
CA SER A 64 3.21 22.33 -4.13
C SER A 64 3.06 21.15 -3.16
N GLU A 65 3.23 19.94 -3.65
CA GLU A 65 3.22 18.73 -2.81
C GLU A 65 4.41 18.72 -1.83
N HIS A 66 5.56 19.27 -2.22
CA HIS A 66 6.69 19.44 -1.31
C HIS A 66 6.32 20.34 -0.13
N ALA A 67 5.65 21.47 -0.39
CA ALA A 67 5.14 22.37 0.64
C ALA A 67 4.06 21.70 1.49
N ALA A 68 3.19 20.85 0.88
CA ALA A 68 2.17 20.11 1.61
C ALA A 68 2.80 19.16 2.64
N MET A 69 3.77 18.34 2.23
CA MET A 69 4.44 17.42 3.17
C MET A 69 5.28 18.18 4.20
N SER A 70 5.92 19.29 3.83
CA SER A 70 6.66 20.15 4.76
C SER A 70 5.72 20.77 5.81
N GLY A 71 4.54 21.23 5.40
CA GLY A 71 3.49 21.69 6.29
C GLY A 71 3.01 20.61 7.26
N CYS A 72 2.81 19.37 6.74
CA CYS A 72 2.47 18.22 7.57
C CYS A 72 3.55 17.91 8.61
N VAL A 73 4.83 17.95 8.23
CA VAL A 73 5.96 17.76 9.16
C VAL A 73 5.94 18.82 10.27
N GLY A 74 5.74 20.09 9.90
CA GLY A 74 5.64 21.18 10.89
C GLY A 74 4.47 21.01 11.85
N ALA A 75 3.28 20.70 11.34
CA ALA A 75 2.08 20.49 12.13
C ALA A 75 2.21 19.26 13.07
N ALA A 76 2.75 18.14 12.57
CA ALA A 76 2.98 16.96 13.40
C ALA A 76 4.05 17.19 14.47
N ALA A 77 5.12 17.94 14.16
CA ALA A 77 6.13 18.33 15.14
C ALA A 77 5.57 19.30 16.21
N ALA A 78 4.56 20.08 15.85
CA ALA A 78 3.84 20.94 16.80
C ALA A 78 2.90 20.17 17.74
N GLY A 79 2.60 18.89 17.44
CA GLY A 79 1.76 18.02 18.27
C GLY A 79 0.37 17.74 17.68
N GLY A 80 0.10 18.14 16.42
CA GLY A 80 -1.17 17.87 15.75
C GLY A 80 -1.25 16.47 15.15
N ARG A 81 -2.47 15.91 15.07
CA ARG A 81 -2.78 14.74 14.24
C ARG A 81 -2.88 15.18 12.79
N VAL A 82 -2.09 14.61 11.90
CA VAL A 82 -1.88 15.15 10.55
C VAL A 82 -2.07 14.09 9.48
N ALA A 83 -2.71 14.51 8.38
CA ALA A 83 -2.81 13.68 7.18
C ALA A 83 -2.66 14.51 5.90
N THR A 84 -2.38 13.83 4.79
CA THR A 84 -2.46 14.40 3.44
C THR A 84 -2.69 13.31 2.41
N ALA A 85 -2.89 13.69 1.15
CA ALA A 85 -3.01 12.76 0.04
C ALA A 85 -2.26 13.25 -1.20
N THR A 86 -1.74 12.31 -1.99
CA THR A 86 -1.01 12.61 -3.22
C THR A 86 -1.03 11.46 -4.22
N SER A 87 -0.36 11.65 -5.36
CA SER A 87 -0.22 10.67 -6.44
C SER A 87 1.00 11.02 -7.32
N SER A 88 1.62 10.02 -7.97
CA SER A 88 2.54 10.21 -9.11
C SER A 88 3.67 11.24 -8.88
N GLN A 89 3.74 12.27 -9.74
CA GLN A 89 4.74 13.35 -9.63
C GLN A 89 4.66 14.11 -8.32
N GLY A 90 3.46 14.26 -7.75
CA GLY A 90 3.29 14.86 -6.43
C GLY A 90 3.97 14.03 -5.34
N PHE A 91 3.82 12.70 -5.41
CA PHE A 91 4.56 11.80 -4.53
C PHE A 91 6.08 11.93 -4.74
N ALA A 92 6.53 11.95 -6.00
CA ALA A 92 7.94 12.12 -6.33
C ALA A 92 8.51 13.43 -5.77
N LEU A 93 7.73 14.51 -5.81
CA LEU A 93 8.12 15.81 -5.25
C LEU A 93 8.15 15.82 -3.71
N MET A 94 7.37 14.94 -3.05
CA MET A 94 7.40 14.76 -1.60
C MET A 94 8.58 13.92 -1.10
N VAL A 95 9.24 13.12 -1.95
CA VAL A 95 10.21 12.09 -1.52
C VAL A 95 11.30 12.64 -0.61
N GLU A 96 11.82 13.83 -0.89
CA GLU A 96 12.82 14.47 -0.03
C GLU A 96 12.33 14.60 1.43
N VAL A 97 11.10 15.07 1.60
CA VAL A 97 10.52 15.35 2.93
C VAL A 97 10.05 14.07 3.63
N LEU A 98 9.75 13.00 2.88
CA LEU A 98 9.37 11.71 3.49
C LEU A 98 10.44 11.16 4.43
N TYR A 99 11.72 11.27 4.05
CA TYR A 99 12.84 10.84 4.89
C TYR A 99 12.95 11.64 6.19
N GLN A 100 12.59 12.93 6.13
CA GLN A 100 12.58 13.79 7.32
C GLN A 100 11.45 13.40 8.26
N ALA A 101 10.23 13.21 7.76
CA ALA A 101 9.08 12.80 8.55
C ALA A 101 9.34 11.51 9.34
N SER A 102 9.89 10.49 8.69
CA SER A 102 10.22 9.21 9.33
C SER A 102 11.41 9.32 10.27
N GLY A 103 12.44 10.08 9.90
CA GLY A 103 13.62 10.33 10.73
C GLY A 103 13.29 11.08 12.01
N MET A 104 12.35 12.01 11.96
CA MET A 104 11.82 12.75 13.10
C MET A 104 10.76 11.97 13.89
N ARG A 105 10.37 10.78 13.43
CA ARG A 105 9.39 9.92 14.10
C ARG A 105 7.99 10.56 14.23
N LEU A 106 7.54 11.24 13.19
CA LEU A 106 6.26 11.94 13.14
C LEU A 106 5.18 11.03 12.51
N PRO A 107 4.10 10.72 13.24
CA PRO A 107 3.06 9.78 12.75
C PRO A 107 2.06 10.48 11.81
N ILE A 108 2.53 10.82 10.62
CA ILE A 108 1.71 11.40 9.56
C ILE A 108 1.05 10.27 8.76
N VAL A 109 -0.23 10.39 8.43
CA VAL A 109 -0.90 9.47 7.50
C VAL A 109 -0.95 10.07 6.10
N LEU A 110 -0.41 9.36 5.13
CA LEU A 110 -0.41 9.73 3.72
C LEU A 110 -1.23 8.74 2.90
N THR A 111 -2.32 9.18 2.31
CA THR A 111 -3.08 8.38 1.35
C THR A 111 -2.55 8.59 -0.06
N VAL A 112 -2.18 7.50 -0.73
CA VAL A 112 -1.66 7.53 -2.10
C VAL A 112 -2.64 6.83 -3.04
N SER A 113 -3.31 7.59 -3.90
CA SER A 113 -4.06 7.00 -5.03
C SER A 113 -3.08 6.80 -6.18
N ASN A 114 -2.48 5.61 -6.25
CA ASN A 114 -1.35 5.29 -7.10
C ASN A 114 -1.58 5.64 -8.56
N ARG A 115 -0.63 6.32 -9.16
CA ARG A 115 -0.66 6.79 -10.54
C ARG A 115 0.70 6.65 -11.19
N ALA A 116 0.70 6.27 -12.48
CA ALA A 116 1.90 6.19 -13.31
C ALA A 116 2.75 7.47 -13.23
N LEU A 117 4.06 7.29 -13.12
CA LEU A 117 5.00 8.40 -13.29
C LEU A 117 5.10 8.80 -14.78
N ALA A 118 5.22 10.08 -15.07
CA ALA A 118 5.56 10.54 -16.40
C ALA A 118 7.05 10.20 -16.69
N SER A 119 7.50 10.00 -17.86
CA SER A 119 7.00 10.24 -19.21
C SER A 119 6.81 8.90 -19.94
N PRO A 120 5.77 8.73 -20.74
CA PRO A 120 4.77 9.73 -21.12
C PRO A 120 3.79 10.05 -19.98
N LEU A 121 3.14 11.23 -20.04
CA LEU A 121 2.11 11.58 -19.05
C LEU A 121 0.92 10.60 -19.14
N ASN A 122 0.56 10.02 -18.02
CA ASN A 122 -0.61 9.18 -17.87
C ASN A 122 -1.24 9.43 -16.49
N VAL A 123 -2.55 9.61 -16.43
CA VAL A 123 -3.27 9.87 -15.16
C VAL A 123 -3.81 8.61 -14.51
N ARG A 124 -3.71 7.45 -15.19
CA ARG A 124 -4.21 6.16 -14.70
C ARG A 124 -3.21 5.49 -13.75
N GLY A 125 -3.74 4.53 -12.98
CA GLY A 125 -2.98 3.87 -11.91
C GLY A 125 -1.91 2.90 -12.40
N ASP A 126 -0.76 2.95 -11.76
CA ASP A 126 0.19 1.87 -11.58
C ASP A 126 0.95 2.10 -10.27
N HIS A 127 1.89 1.22 -9.90
CA HIS A 127 2.56 1.29 -8.60
C HIS A 127 3.94 1.97 -8.66
N SER A 128 4.28 2.64 -9.77
CA SER A 128 5.61 3.26 -9.92
C SER A 128 5.88 4.37 -8.89
N ASP A 129 4.86 5.10 -8.47
CA ASP A 129 4.97 6.15 -7.46
C ASP A 129 5.24 5.60 -6.05
N MET A 130 4.47 4.58 -5.59
CA MET A 130 4.65 4.04 -4.23
C MET A 130 6.06 3.46 -3.99
N TYR A 131 6.66 2.89 -5.03
CA TYR A 131 7.99 2.31 -4.91
C TYR A 131 9.11 3.35 -4.74
N LEU A 132 8.89 4.63 -5.06
CA LEU A 132 9.84 5.69 -4.73
C LEU A 132 9.98 5.89 -3.22
N GLY A 133 8.90 5.66 -2.46
CA GLY A 133 8.88 5.81 -1.01
C GLY A 133 9.32 4.57 -0.22
N ARG A 134 9.60 3.44 -0.87
CA ARG A 134 9.85 2.16 -0.19
C ARG A 134 11.01 2.15 0.79
N ASP A 135 12.00 3.04 0.59
CA ASP A 135 13.21 3.14 1.40
C ASP A 135 13.19 4.37 2.34
N SER A 136 12.06 5.09 2.39
CA SER A 136 11.92 6.32 3.18
C SER A 136 11.71 6.10 4.69
N GLY A 137 11.52 4.85 5.14
CA GLY A 137 11.29 4.54 6.55
C GLY A 137 9.82 4.69 7.00
N TRP A 138 8.88 4.79 6.07
CA TRP A 138 7.45 4.77 6.31
C TRP A 138 6.90 3.34 6.36
N VAL A 139 5.88 3.12 7.17
CA VAL A 139 5.03 1.93 7.03
C VAL A 139 4.22 2.08 5.75
N GLN A 140 4.12 1.02 4.94
CA GLN A 140 3.34 1.01 3.70
C GLN A 140 2.32 -0.12 3.73
N ILE A 141 1.03 0.23 3.64
CA ILE A 141 -0.09 -0.70 3.66
C ILE A 141 -0.91 -0.51 2.38
N ASP A 142 -1.28 -1.60 1.72
CA ASP A 142 -2.00 -1.62 0.46
C ASP A 142 -3.46 -2.01 0.65
N ALA A 143 -4.36 -1.33 -0.06
CA ALA A 143 -5.80 -1.57 -0.06
C ALA A 143 -6.26 -2.11 -1.41
N PHE A 144 -7.00 -3.22 -1.42
CA PHE A 144 -7.44 -3.88 -2.66
C PHE A 144 -8.73 -3.28 -3.23
N ASN A 145 -9.57 -2.69 -2.38
CA ASN A 145 -10.89 -2.16 -2.74
C ASN A 145 -11.28 -0.97 -1.85
N ALA A 146 -12.45 -0.38 -2.08
CA ALA A 146 -12.91 0.80 -1.33
C ALA A 146 -13.17 0.51 0.16
N GLN A 147 -13.65 -0.70 0.52
CA GLN A 147 -13.79 -1.08 1.94
C GLN A 147 -12.43 -1.05 2.63
N GLU A 148 -11.41 -1.60 1.99
CA GLU A 148 -10.07 -1.64 2.56
C GLU A 148 -9.40 -0.27 2.57
N ALA A 149 -9.68 0.61 1.58
CA ALA A 149 -9.20 1.98 1.60
C ALA A 149 -9.68 2.73 2.85
N TYR A 150 -10.94 2.52 3.24
CA TYR A 150 -11.50 3.02 4.49
C TYR A 150 -10.83 2.39 5.71
N ASP A 151 -10.81 1.07 5.78
CA ASP A 151 -10.35 0.30 6.94
C ASP A 151 -8.85 0.52 7.21
N MET A 152 -8.03 0.47 6.14
CA MET A 152 -6.58 0.67 6.26
C MET A 152 -6.22 2.12 6.62
N THR A 153 -7.01 3.11 6.19
CA THR A 153 -6.79 4.50 6.62
C THR A 153 -7.01 4.65 8.13
N LEU A 154 -8.08 4.07 8.69
CA LEU A 154 -8.30 4.08 10.15
C LEU A 154 -7.18 3.34 10.89
N CYS A 155 -6.80 2.15 10.42
CA CYS A 155 -5.71 1.37 11.00
C CYS A 155 -4.36 2.12 10.93
N ALA A 156 -4.12 2.89 9.86
CA ALA A 156 -2.88 3.64 9.68
C ALA A 156 -2.63 4.64 10.81
N PHE A 157 -3.66 5.36 11.26
CA PHE A 157 -3.53 6.27 12.42
C PHE A 157 -3.13 5.49 13.67
N LYS A 158 -3.85 4.45 13.98
CA LYS A 158 -3.60 3.65 15.19
C LYS A 158 -2.22 2.99 15.19
N VAL A 159 -1.74 2.53 14.04
CA VAL A 159 -0.38 1.98 13.87
C VAL A 159 0.67 3.07 14.02
N GLY A 160 0.53 4.17 13.29
CA GLY A 160 1.52 5.25 13.28
C GLY A 160 1.67 5.96 14.62
N GLU A 161 0.56 6.20 15.31
CA GLU A 161 0.49 6.89 16.58
C GLU A 161 0.88 6.01 17.78
N ASN A 162 0.98 4.70 17.61
CA ASN A 162 1.42 3.79 18.67
C ASN A 162 2.79 4.19 19.19
N HIS A 163 2.94 4.36 20.51
CA HIS A 163 4.18 4.83 21.14
C HIS A 163 5.42 3.95 20.85
N ALA A 164 5.21 2.65 20.59
CA ALA A 164 6.30 1.76 20.22
C ALA A 164 6.75 1.97 18.75
N VAL A 165 5.86 2.48 17.90
CA VAL A 165 6.09 2.70 16.48
C VAL A 165 6.50 4.15 16.21
N ARG A 166 5.60 5.10 16.39
CA ARG A 166 5.80 6.53 16.09
C ARG A 166 6.49 6.73 14.75
N LEU A 167 5.87 6.19 13.71
CA LEU A 167 6.34 6.32 12.33
C LEU A 167 5.19 6.78 11.44
N PRO A 168 5.49 7.51 10.39
CA PRO A 168 4.46 7.84 9.41
C PRO A 168 4.03 6.58 8.63
N VAL A 169 2.77 6.58 8.19
CA VAL A 169 2.14 5.45 7.50
C VAL A 169 1.56 5.90 6.16
N MET A 170 1.87 5.17 5.10
CA MET A 170 1.26 5.32 3.78
C MET A 170 0.18 4.26 3.57
N MET A 171 -1.02 4.68 3.22
CA MET A 171 -2.06 3.81 2.69
C MET A 171 -2.09 3.97 1.17
N HIS A 172 -1.89 2.88 0.45
CA HIS A 172 -1.89 2.83 -1.01
C HIS A 172 -3.20 2.24 -1.55
N GLN A 173 -3.70 2.81 -2.63
CA GLN A 173 -4.82 2.25 -3.38
C GLN A 173 -4.61 2.46 -4.89
N ASP A 174 -5.11 1.55 -5.71
CA ASP A 174 -5.03 1.68 -7.17
C ASP A 174 -5.80 2.88 -7.69
N GLY A 175 -5.11 3.84 -8.29
CA GLY A 175 -5.72 4.99 -8.93
C GLY A 175 -6.71 4.59 -10.03
N PHE A 176 -7.88 5.23 -10.04
CA PHE A 176 -9.06 4.95 -10.84
C PHE A 176 -9.72 3.59 -10.59
N THR A 177 -8.98 2.49 -10.46
CA THR A 177 -9.57 1.16 -10.26
C THR A 177 -10.20 1.01 -8.87
N THR A 178 -9.52 1.45 -7.81
CA THR A 178 -10.07 1.51 -6.45
C THR A 178 -10.59 2.90 -6.15
N SER A 179 -9.80 3.93 -6.48
CA SER A 179 -10.04 5.30 -6.05
C SER A 179 -11.29 5.96 -6.64
N HIS A 180 -11.84 5.47 -7.76
CA HIS A 180 -13.02 6.04 -8.44
C HIS A 180 -14.09 5.01 -8.81
N LYS A 181 -13.95 3.77 -8.39
CA LYS A 181 -14.96 2.74 -8.64
C LYS A 181 -15.87 2.61 -7.43
N ALA A 182 -17.16 2.88 -7.64
CA ALA A 182 -18.18 2.72 -6.62
C ALA A 182 -18.32 1.25 -6.19
N GLN A 183 -18.27 1.01 -4.89
CA GLN A 183 -18.35 -0.31 -4.25
C GLN A 183 -19.18 -0.21 -2.97
N ASN A 184 -19.70 -1.34 -2.51
CA ASN A 184 -20.36 -1.41 -1.21
C ASN A 184 -19.31 -1.31 -0.09
N VAL A 185 -19.56 -0.41 0.85
CA VAL A 185 -18.71 -0.19 2.04
C VAL A 185 -19.61 -0.25 3.28
N TYR A 186 -19.15 -0.90 4.32
CA TYR A 186 -19.79 -0.99 5.63
C TYR A 186 -18.95 -0.19 6.64
N PRO A 187 -19.19 1.12 6.79
CA PRO A 187 -18.40 1.96 7.67
C PRO A 187 -18.72 1.69 9.14
N LEU A 188 -17.76 2.00 10.02
CA LEU A 188 -18.01 2.09 11.46
C LEU A 188 -18.90 3.29 11.77
N LYS A 189 -19.66 3.21 12.86
CA LYS A 189 -20.28 4.38 13.47
C LYS A 189 -19.20 5.37 13.91
N ASP A 190 -19.48 6.67 13.86
CA ASP A 190 -18.48 7.70 14.15
C ASP A 190 -17.84 7.55 15.54
N GLU A 191 -18.66 7.31 16.57
CA GLU A 191 -18.17 7.12 17.93
C GLU A 191 -17.32 5.83 18.10
N VAL A 192 -17.58 4.81 17.28
CA VAL A 192 -16.80 3.58 17.30
C VAL A 192 -15.45 3.76 16.60
N ALA A 193 -15.44 4.43 15.46
CA ALA A 193 -14.21 4.75 14.73
C ALA A 193 -13.31 5.67 15.58
N TYR A 194 -13.89 6.72 16.18
CA TYR A 194 -13.17 7.61 17.08
C TYR A 194 -12.57 6.85 18.27
N LYS A 195 -13.36 6.00 18.93
CA LYS A 195 -12.90 5.18 20.06
C LYS A 195 -11.81 4.17 19.63
N PHE A 196 -11.90 3.63 18.43
CA PHE A 196 -10.89 2.70 17.91
C PHE A 196 -9.54 3.38 17.71
N ILE A 197 -9.53 4.58 17.11
CA ILE A 197 -8.30 5.36 16.91
C ILE A 197 -7.81 5.92 18.26
N GLY A 198 -8.71 6.49 19.06
CA GLY A 198 -8.44 7.14 20.33
C GLY A 198 -7.92 8.57 20.18
N ASP A 199 -7.75 9.25 21.33
CA ASP A 199 -7.17 10.58 21.37
C ASP A 199 -5.69 10.53 21.01
N TYR A 200 -5.24 11.45 20.15
CA TYR A 200 -3.84 11.56 19.81
C TYR A 200 -3.03 12.04 21.02
N GLN A 201 -1.96 11.34 21.32
CA GLN A 201 -1.05 11.68 22.41
C GLN A 201 0.32 12.01 21.82
N PRO A 202 0.61 13.28 21.52
CA PRO A 202 1.90 13.67 20.95
C PRO A 202 3.03 13.39 21.95
N VAL A 203 4.21 13.14 21.41
CA VAL A 203 5.41 12.91 22.22
C VAL A 203 6.51 13.82 21.72
N ASP A 204 7.10 14.58 22.64
CA ASP A 204 8.16 15.56 22.36
C ASP A 204 7.70 16.63 21.35
N GLU A 205 6.46 17.16 21.52
CA GLU A 205 5.93 18.21 20.67
C GLU A 205 6.64 19.56 20.91
N MET A 206 6.86 20.31 19.82
CA MET A 206 7.56 21.59 19.86
C MET A 206 6.77 22.70 20.57
N LEU A 207 5.46 22.55 20.73
CA LEU A 207 4.60 23.52 21.42
C LEU A 207 4.47 23.24 22.92
N ASP A 208 5.10 22.21 23.47
CA ASP A 208 5.27 22.05 24.91
C ASP A 208 6.41 22.96 25.45
N PHE A 209 6.09 24.19 25.80
CA PHE A 209 7.07 25.14 26.31
C PHE A 209 7.57 24.80 27.71
N THR A 210 6.99 23.80 28.39
CA THR A 210 7.46 23.32 29.69
C THR A 210 8.62 22.36 29.55
N ARG A 211 8.72 21.70 28.36
CA ARG A 211 9.76 20.75 28.01
C ARG A 211 10.28 21.02 26.58
N PRO A 212 11.08 22.07 26.38
CA PRO A 212 11.54 22.45 25.07
C PRO A 212 12.39 21.36 24.42
N VAL A 213 12.07 21.04 23.17
CA VAL A 213 12.76 20.05 22.34
C VAL A 213 13.21 20.66 21.02
N THR A 214 14.14 20.00 20.35
CA THR A 214 14.53 20.33 18.97
C THR A 214 14.38 19.11 18.08
N HIS A 215 13.92 19.32 16.88
CA HIS A 215 13.80 18.30 15.85
C HIS A 215 14.79 18.54 14.71
N GLY A 216 15.12 17.47 13.95
CA GLY A 216 15.93 17.59 12.74
C GLY A 216 17.41 17.92 13.03
N ALA A 217 17.98 17.37 14.10
CA ALA A 217 19.36 17.57 14.44
C ALA A 217 20.31 17.08 13.31
N GLN A 218 21.33 17.87 13.01
CA GLN A 218 22.47 17.41 12.24
C GLN A 218 23.30 16.43 13.10
N THR A 219 23.68 15.28 12.53
CA THR A 219 24.50 14.29 13.21
C THR A 219 25.70 13.92 12.34
N GLU A 220 26.83 13.74 13.01
CA GLU A 220 28.06 13.25 12.36
C GLU A 220 28.05 11.72 12.27
N GLU A 221 29.10 11.12 11.71
CA GLU A 221 29.27 9.69 11.51
C GLU A 221 29.06 8.84 12.77
N ASP A 222 29.46 9.36 13.93
CA ASP A 222 29.35 8.66 15.22
C ASP A 222 27.89 8.41 15.66
N TRP A 223 26.90 9.18 15.15
CA TRP A 223 25.52 9.09 15.59
C TRP A 223 24.51 8.80 14.46
N HIS A 224 24.86 9.09 13.22
CA HIS A 224 23.93 8.88 12.10
C HIS A 224 23.54 7.41 11.97
N PHE A 225 24.50 6.50 12.09
CA PHE A 225 24.27 5.07 11.98
C PHE A 225 23.31 4.56 13.06
N GLU A 226 23.50 4.97 14.34
CA GLU A 226 22.65 4.60 15.47
C GLU A 226 21.22 5.11 15.29
N HIS A 227 21.03 6.34 14.79
CA HIS A 227 19.71 6.88 14.50
C HIS A 227 19.01 6.05 13.43
N LYS A 228 19.70 5.69 12.36
CA LYS A 228 19.16 4.83 11.30
C LYS A 228 18.83 3.42 11.80
N ALA A 229 19.67 2.84 12.63
CA ALA A 229 19.43 1.54 13.26
C ALA A 229 18.17 1.57 14.17
N LYS A 230 17.99 2.64 14.96
CA LYS A 230 16.77 2.84 15.78
C LYS A 230 15.52 3.01 14.92
N GLN A 231 15.61 3.77 13.82
CA GLN A 231 14.50 3.94 12.87
C GLN A 231 14.12 2.60 12.24
N HIS A 232 15.10 1.82 11.78
CA HIS A 232 14.91 0.48 11.24
C HIS A 232 14.23 -0.44 12.26
N LYS A 233 14.74 -0.44 13.51
CA LYS A 233 14.13 -1.24 14.59
C LYS A 233 12.65 -0.88 14.79
N ALA A 234 12.31 0.40 14.86
CA ALA A 234 10.93 0.83 15.01
C ALA A 234 10.04 0.37 13.86
N LEU A 235 10.55 0.41 12.62
CA LEU A 235 9.84 -0.11 11.45
C LEU A 235 9.64 -1.63 11.57
N MET A 236 10.63 -2.37 12.03
CA MET A 236 10.49 -3.82 12.24
C MET A 236 9.55 -4.16 13.41
N ASP A 237 9.57 -3.40 14.51
CA ASP A 237 8.67 -3.56 15.64
C ASP A 237 7.21 -3.24 15.27
N SER A 238 6.96 -2.40 14.27
CA SER A 238 5.61 -2.10 13.81
C SER A 238 4.83 -3.31 13.31
N ARG A 239 5.50 -4.42 12.96
CA ARG A 239 4.86 -5.67 12.53
C ARG A 239 3.91 -6.21 13.60
N THR A 240 4.35 -6.26 14.85
CA THR A 240 3.52 -6.71 15.98
C THR A 240 2.34 -5.77 16.20
N VAL A 241 2.57 -4.47 16.14
CA VAL A 241 1.52 -3.47 16.31
C VAL A 241 0.48 -3.55 15.19
N ILE A 242 0.90 -3.77 13.93
CA ILE A 242 -0.01 -3.96 12.80
C ILE A 242 -0.90 -5.19 13.05
N ASP A 243 -0.32 -6.32 13.47
CA ASP A 243 -1.07 -7.54 13.76
C ASP A 243 -2.07 -7.34 14.90
N GLU A 244 -1.69 -6.62 15.97
CA GLU A 244 -2.56 -6.26 17.10
C GLU A 244 -3.70 -5.34 16.65
N VAL A 245 -3.42 -4.32 15.86
CA VAL A 245 -4.42 -3.38 15.32
C VAL A 245 -5.40 -4.11 14.41
N PHE A 246 -4.93 -5.00 13.53
CA PHE A 246 -5.80 -5.80 12.68
C PHE A 246 -6.68 -6.77 13.49
N ALA A 247 -6.15 -7.36 14.56
CA ALA A 247 -6.93 -8.22 15.45
C ALA A 247 -8.03 -7.42 16.20
N GLU A 248 -7.72 -6.24 16.71
CA GLU A 248 -8.70 -5.34 17.31
C GLU A 248 -9.76 -4.90 16.31
N PHE A 249 -9.36 -4.53 15.10
CA PHE A 249 -10.27 -4.14 14.05
C PHE A 249 -11.21 -5.29 13.64
N LYS A 250 -10.69 -6.51 13.56
CA LYS A 250 -11.50 -7.73 13.35
C LYS A 250 -12.56 -7.91 14.44
N ALA A 251 -12.18 -7.68 15.69
CA ALA A 251 -13.14 -7.80 16.82
C ALA A 251 -14.29 -6.79 16.72
N LEU A 252 -14.03 -5.59 16.17
CA LEU A 252 -15.05 -4.54 15.97
C LEU A 252 -15.93 -4.77 14.74
N THR A 253 -15.37 -5.35 13.67
CA THR A 253 -16.00 -5.34 12.34
C THR A 253 -16.30 -6.72 11.77
N GLY A 254 -15.68 -7.78 12.32
CA GLY A 254 -15.67 -9.12 11.74
C GLY A 254 -14.76 -9.25 10.50
N ARG A 255 -14.16 -8.16 10.00
CA ARG A 255 -13.24 -8.18 8.85
C ARG A 255 -11.83 -8.55 9.31
N GLU A 256 -11.29 -9.60 8.74
CA GLU A 256 -9.95 -10.09 9.06
C GLU A 256 -8.94 -9.60 8.03
N TYR A 257 -7.85 -9.04 8.52
CA TYR A 257 -6.72 -8.58 7.71
C TYR A 257 -5.42 -9.16 8.24
N LYS A 258 -4.50 -9.44 7.31
CA LYS A 258 -3.15 -9.94 7.62
C LYS A 258 -2.12 -9.11 6.87
N ARG A 259 -0.89 -9.10 7.36
CA ARG A 259 0.23 -8.45 6.65
C ARG A 259 0.53 -9.12 5.29
N VAL A 260 0.18 -10.41 5.16
CA VAL A 260 0.18 -11.15 3.89
C VAL A 260 -1.14 -11.89 3.79
N GLU A 261 -1.86 -11.65 2.72
CA GLU A 261 -3.02 -12.46 2.34
C GLU A 261 -2.56 -13.63 1.48
N SER A 262 -3.12 -14.79 1.73
CA SER A 262 -2.88 -15.98 0.90
C SER A 262 -4.18 -16.69 0.61
N TYR A 263 -4.32 -17.18 -0.61
CA TYR A 263 -5.52 -17.85 -1.06
C TYR A 263 -5.16 -19.19 -1.70
N MET A 264 -5.73 -20.27 -1.20
CA MET A 264 -5.61 -21.60 -1.78
C MET A 264 -4.15 -22.10 -1.90
N MET A 265 -3.28 -21.74 -0.94
CA MET A 265 -1.86 -22.10 -0.98
C MET A 265 -1.58 -23.51 -0.44
N GLU A 266 -2.50 -24.11 0.31
CA GLU A 266 -2.30 -25.37 1.04
C GLU A 266 -1.92 -26.54 0.14
N ASP A 267 -2.42 -26.54 -1.09
CA ASP A 267 -2.15 -27.57 -2.11
C ASP A 267 -1.63 -27.01 -3.44
N ALA A 268 -1.28 -25.71 -3.46
CA ALA A 268 -0.88 -25.00 -4.68
C ALA A 268 0.46 -25.50 -5.22
N GLU A 269 0.50 -25.98 -6.47
CA GLU A 269 1.73 -26.30 -7.18
C GLU A 269 2.35 -25.09 -7.87
N VAL A 270 1.53 -24.09 -8.18
CA VAL A 270 1.95 -22.80 -8.75
C VAL A 270 1.20 -21.67 -8.09
N ALA A 271 1.81 -20.48 -8.03
CA ALA A 271 1.13 -19.32 -7.46
C ALA A 271 1.48 -18.01 -8.19
N LEU A 272 0.54 -17.04 -8.13
CA LEU A 272 0.81 -15.66 -8.49
C LEU A 272 1.02 -14.84 -7.21
N VAL A 273 1.93 -13.87 -7.30
CA VAL A 273 2.18 -12.89 -6.24
C VAL A 273 1.95 -11.51 -6.79
N LEU A 274 1.05 -10.73 -6.19
CA LEU A 274 0.68 -9.40 -6.68
C LEU A 274 0.09 -8.53 -5.58
N LEU A 275 -0.05 -7.22 -5.85
CA LEU A 275 -0.60 -6.21 -4.95
C LEU A 275 -1.85 -5.56 -5.56
N GLY A 276 -2.59 -4.84 -4.73
CA GLY A 276 -3.67 -3.95 -5.14
C GLY A 276 -4.92 -4.63 -5.65
N SER A 277 -5.73 -3.90 -6.38
CA SER A 277 -7.05 -4.35 -6.87
C SER A 277 -7.00 -5.58 -7.77
N SER A 278 -5.85 -5.88 -8.38
CA SER A 278 -5.66 -7.03 -9.25
C SER A 278 -5.70 -8.38 -8.51
N VAL A 279 -5.56 -8.37 -7.18
CA VAL A 279 -5.64 -9.57 -6.33
C VAL A 279 -6.99 -10.25 -6.47
N GLU A 280 -8.09 -9.49 -6.46
CA GLU A 280 -9.45 -10.04 -6.60
C GLU A 280 -9.64 -10.74 -7.96
N THR A 281 -9.09 -10.14 -9.03
CA THR A 281 -9.10 -10.76 -10.37
C THR A 281 -8.30 -12.05 -10.41
N ALA A 282 -7.11 -12.06 -9.80
CA ALA A 282 -6.26 -13.25 -9.74
C ALA A 282 -6.89 -14.38 -8.92
N VAL A 283 -7.53 -14.06 -7.80
CA VAL A 283 -8.26 -15.03 -6.98
C VAL A 283 -9.42 -15.65 -7.76
N LEU A 284 -10.18 -14.84 -8.51
CA LEU A 284 -11.25 -15.35 -9.37
C LEU A 284 -10.71 -16.27 -10.45
N ALA A 285 -9.61 -15.88 -11.13
CA ALA A 285 -8.96 -16.69 -12.14
C ALA A 285 -8.46 -18.03 -11.57
N ALA A 286 -7.86 -18.02 -10.39
CA ALA A 286 -7.39 -19.23 -9.73
C ALA A 286 -8.55 -20.18 -9.36
N LYS A 287 -9.66 -19.65 -8.83
CA LYS A 287 -10.87 -20.44 -8.56
C LYS A 287 -11.40 -21.11 -9.81
N GLN A 288 -11.53 -20.37 -10.91
CA GLN A 288 -12.01 -20.92 -12.17
C GLN A 288 -11.08 -22.01 -12.72
N LEU A 289 -9.74 -21.81 -12.69
CA LEU A 289 -8.81 -22.87 -13.15
C LEU A 289 -8.85 -24.12 -12.28
N ARG A 290 -9.08 -23.98 -10.98
CA ARG A 290 -9.29 -25.12 -10.10
C ARG A 290 -10.57 -25.91 -10.43
N GLU A 291 -11.65 -25.19 -10.72
CA GLU A 291 -12.95 -25.79 -11.07
C GLU A 291 -12.95 -26.39 -12.49
N GLU A 292 -12.42 -25.65 -13.47
CA GLU A 292 -12.49 -26.02 -14.88
C GLU A 292 -11.42 -27.05 -15.30
N GLU A 293 -10.21 -26.96 -14.72
CA GLU A 293 -9.02 -27.71 -15.17
C GLU A 293 -8.38 -28.56 -14.07
N GLY A 294 -8.87 -28.48 -12.83
CA GLY A 294 -8.28 -29.16 -11.67
C GLY A 294 -6.86 -28.62 -11.33
N MET A 295 -6.49 -27.44 -11.84
CA MET A 295 -5.16 -26.88 -11.64
C MET A 295 -4.99 -26.34 -10.23
N LYS A 296 -3.99 -26.80 -9.49
CA LYS A 296 -3.68 -26.36 -8.12
C LYS A 296 -2.91 -25.06 -8.12
N VAL A 297 -3.65 -23.96 -8.14
CA VAL A 297 -3.13 -22.59 -8.19
C VAL A 297 -3.45 -21.85 -6.90
N GLY A 298 -2.46 -21.13 -6.37
CA GLY A 298 -2.61 -20.25 -5.22
C GLY A 298 -2.27 -18.78 -5.54
N ILE A 299 -2.61 -17.90 -4.58
CA ILE A 299 -2.30 -16.47 -4.65
C ILE A 299 -1.65 -16.06 -3.35
N ILE A 300 -0.61 -15.24 -3.43
CA ILE A 300 0.04 -14.56 -2.30
C ILE A 300 -0.03 -13.05 -2.55
N SER A 301 -0.43 -12.28 -1.56
CA SER A 301 -0.46 -10.83 -1.66
C SER A 301 0.05 -10.18 -0.37
N PRO A 302 1.27 -9.63 -0.35
CA PRO A 302 1.73 -8.84 0.77
C PRO A 302 0.92 -7.54 0.88
N ARG A 303 0.07 -7.42 1.91
CA ARG A 303 -0.65 -6.18 2.22
C ARG A 303 0.29 -5.10 2.75
N CYS A 304 1.29 -5.48 3.53
CA CYS A 304 2.34 -4.58 3.99
C CYS A 304 3.55 -4.67 3.06
N PHE A 305 3.83 -3.58 2.33
CA PHE A 305 5.05 -3.51 1.54
C PHE A 305 6.26 -3.04 2.37
N ARG A 306 6.01 -2.28 3.46
CA ARG A 306 7.00 -1.93 4.48
C ARG A 306 6.36 -1.91 5.87
N PRO A 307 6.99 -2.56 6.86
CA PRO A 307 8.12 -3.49 6.72
C PRO A 307 7.71 -4.73 5.93
N PHE A 308 8.57 -5.18 5.01
CA PHE A 308 8.21 -6.33 4.19
C PHE A 308 8.13 -7.60 5.05
N PRO A 309 7.06 -8.39 4.95
CA PRO A 309 6.82 -9.54 5.84
C PRO A 309 7.53 -10.81 5.33
N TYR A 310 8.87 -10.77 5.25
CA TYR A 310 9.70 -11.87 4.74
C TYR A 310 9.43 -13.22 5.43
N ASP A 311 9.22 -13.18 6.75
CA ASP A 311 8.90 -14.34 7.58
C ASP A 311 7.60 -15.02 7.14
N MET A 312 6.52 -14.26 7.01
CA MET A 312 5.23 -14.80 6.59
C MET A 312 5.24 -15.32 5.14
N VAL A 313 5.88 -14.58 4.23
CA VAL A 313 6.01 -15.01 2.82
C VAL A 313 6.82 -16.31 2.73
N ARG A 314 7.96 -16.39 3.44
CA ARG A 314 8.76 -17.60 3.52
C ARG A 314 7.93 -18.78 4.04
N ASP A 315 7.22 -18.60 5.16
CA ASP A 315 6.45 -19.68 5.79
C ASP A 315 5.32 -20.15 4.87
N ILE A 316 4.60 -19.24 4.18
CA ILE A 316 3.58 -19.61 3.18
C ILE A 316 4.19 -20.45 2.04
N ILE A 317 5.39 -20.08 1.57
CA ILE A 317 6.08 -20.84 0.50
C ILE A 317 6.55 -22.20 1.03
N GLU A 318 7.14 -22.25 2.23
CA GLU A 318 7.68 -23.48 2.83
C GLU A 318 6.59 -24.49 3.16
N ASP A 319 5.42 -24.02 3.63
CA ASP A 319 4.27 -24.86 4.00
C ASP A 319 3.43 -25.31 2.80
N SER A 320 3.75 -24.86 1.59
CA SER A 320 3.04 -25.22 0.35
C SER A 320 3.87 -26.11 -0.57
N PRO A 321 3.25 -26.97 -1.41
CA PRO A 321 3.96 -27.75 -2.41
C PRO A 321 4.32 -26.96 -3.67
N VAL A 322 4.44 -25.61 -3.57
CA VAL A 322 4.66 -24.72 -4.70
C VAL A 322 5.99 -24.97 -5.38
N LYS A 323 5.97 -25.13 -6.72
CA LYS A 323 7.13 -25.37 -7.58
C LYS A 323 7.51 -24.17 -8.43
N ALA A 324 6.52 -23.31 -8.76
CA ALA A 324 6.75 -22.10 -9.54
C ALA A 324 5.90 -20.93 -9.02
N LEU A 325 6.54 -19.77 -8.90
CA LEU A 325 5.93 -18.50 -8.50
C LEU A 325 6.09 -17.48 -9.63
N CYS A 326 5.05 -16.71 -9.89
CA CYS A 326 5.15 -15.55 -10.75
C CYS A 326 4.81 -14.29 -9.99
N CYS A 327 5.74 -13.36 -9.88
CA CYS A 327 5.49 -12.02 -9.34
C CYS A 327 5.00 -11.10 -10.46
N LEU A 328 3.83 -10.49 -10.24
CA LEU A 328 3.25 -9.49 -11.13
C LEU A 328 3.52 -8.11 -10.53
N ASP A 329 4.39 -7.35 -11.20
CA ASP A 329 4.73 -5.97 -10.82
C ASP A 329 3.96 -4.98 -11.69
N LYS A 330 3.15 -4.14 -11.06
CA LYS A 330 2.42 -3.05 -11.73
C LYS A 330 3.29 -1.80 -11.83
N SER A 331 4.57 -2.02 -12.11
CA SER A 331 5.58 -0.98 -12.30
C SER A 331 6.75 -1.54 -13.11
N SER A 332 7.43 -0.66 -13.86
CA SER A 332 8.62 -1.03 -14.63
C SER A 332 9.81 -0.19 -14.15
N PRO A 333 10.77 -0.78 -13.44
CA PRO A 333 11.90 -0.02 -12.89
C PRO A 333 13.01 0.30 -13.92
N GLY A 334 12.75 0.07 -15.21
CA GLY A 334 13.69 0.40 -16.29
C GLY A 334 15.03 -0.36 -16.21
N GLY A 335 15.09 -1.56 -16.81
CA GLY A 335 16.32 -2.36 -16.86
C GLY A 335 16.64 -3.18 -15.61
N ALA A 336 15.64 -3.34 -14.71
CA ALA A 336 15.75 -4.20 -13.53
C ALA A 336 14.50 -5.05 -13.34
N MET A 337 14.57 -6.06 -12.48
CA MET A 337 13.42 -6.84 -12.07
C MET A 337 12.46 -5.97 -11.23
N GLY A 338 11.19 -6.35 -11.20
CA GLY A 338 10.17 -5.65 -10.44
C GLY A 338 10.48 -5.56 -8.94
N ALA A 339 9.96 -4.53 -8.28
CA ALA A 339 10.22 -4.30 -6.86
C ALA A 339 9.64 -5.43 -6.00
N LEU A 340 8.42 -5.89 -6.31
CA LEU A 340 7.80 -7.01 -5.62
C LEU A 340 8.58 -8.31 -5.87
N PHE A 341 8.99 -8.56 -7.12
CA PHE A 341 9.80 -9.72 -7.46
C PHE A 341 11.08 -9.81 -6.63
N ASN A 342 11.77 -8.68 -6.42
CA ASN A 342 13.00 -8.65 -5.63
C ASN A 342 12.74 -9.02 -4.17
N GLU A 343 11.68 -8.50 -3.55
CA GLU A 343 11.32 -8.82 -2.17
C GLU A 343 10.91 -10.29 -2.00
N ILE A 344 10.09 -10.80 -2.89
CA ILE A 344 9.67 -12.21 -2.88
C ILE A 344 10.86 -13.15 -3.12
N SER A 345 11.77 -12.78 -4.04
CA SER A 345 12.98 -13.57 -4.29
C SER A 345 13.85 -13.67 -3.04
N ALA A 346 13.99 -12.58 -2.28
CA ALA A 346 14.72 -12.59 -1.02
C ALA A 346 14.06 -13.51 0.03
N ALA A 347 12.73 -13.51 0.12
CA ALA A 347 12.00 -14.43 0.99
C ALA A 347 12.15 -15.89 0.55
N ALA A 348 11.92 -16.17 -0.74
CA ALA A 348 11.99 -17.51 -1.31
C ALA A 348 13.40 -18.12 -1.28
N TYR A 349 14.45 -17.30 -1.35
CA TYR A 349 15.84 -17.79 -1.27
C TYR A 349 16.13 -18.56 0.03
N SER A 350 15.46 -18.19 1.11
CA SER A 350 15.65 -18.82 2.43
C SER A 350 14.78 -20.07 2.65
N THR A 351 13.92 -20.45 1.68
CA THR A 351 13.11 -21.68 1.75
C THR A 351 13.90 -22.93 1.31
N SER A 352 13.48 -24.09 1.78
CA SER A 352 14.07 -25.37 1.37
C SER A 352 13.69 -25.74 -0.08
N THR A 353 12.47 -25.39 -0.50
CA THR A 353 11.89 -25.75 -1.79
C THR A 353 12.43 -24.94 -2.97
N ARG A 354 12.77 -23.67 -2.75
CA ARG A 354 13.27 -22.72 -3.76
C ARG A 354 12.51 -22.82 -5.10
N PRO A 355 11.24 -22.39 -5.13
CA PRO A 355 10.42 -22.48 -6.33
C PRO A 355 11.05 -21.71 -7.50
N LEU A 356 10.74 -22.14 -8.73
CA LEU A 356 11.08 -21.37 -9.93
C LEU A 356 10.37 -20.03 -9.88
N MET A 357 11.06 -18.95 -10.24
CA MET A 357 10.49 -17.60 -10.11
C MET A 357 10.57 -16.83 -11.40
N THR A 358 9.43 -16.29 -11.82
CA THR A 358 9.29 -15.39 -12.98
C THR A 358 8.67 -14.05 -12.57
N ASN A 359 8.87 -13.04 -13.40
CA ASN A 359 8.36 -11.70 -13.20
C ASN A 359 7.56 -11.23 -14.41
N TYR A 360 6.35 -10.78 -14.21
CA TYR A 360 5.56 -10.10 -15.22
C TYR A 360 5.36 -8.64 -14.87
N ILE A 361 5.77 -7.76 -15.77
CA ILE A 361 5.36 -6.34 -15.73
C ILE A 361 3.99 -6.26 -16.39
N TYR A 362 3.00 -5.71 -15.67
CA TYR A 362 1.61 -5.65 -16.13
C TYR A 362 0.94 -4.34 -15.70
N GLY A 363 -0.22 -4.05 -16.30
CA GLY A 363 -1.13 -3.03 -15.79
C GLY A 363 -0.63 -1.58 -15.84
N LEU A 364 0.54 -1.32 -16.45
CA LEU A 364 1.13 0.01 -16.48
C LEU A 364 0.16 1.05 -17.05
N GLY A 365 0.10 2.21 -16.40
CA GLY A 365 -0.75 3.31 -16.81
C GLY A 365 -2.23 2.94 -16.87
N GLY A 366 -2.68 2.02 -16.00
CA GLY A 366 -4.08 1.59 -15.89
C GLY A 366 -4.54 0.62 -16.99
N ARG A 367 -3.63 -0.09 -17.65
CA ARG A 367 -4.01 -1.16 -18.56
C ARG A 367 -4.73 -2.26 -17.80
N ASP A 368 -5.86 -2.71 -18.36
CA ASP A 368 -6.66 -3.76 -17.75
C ASP A 368 -5.87 -5.05 -17.57
N PHE A 369 -6.14 -5.72 -16.46
CA PHE A 369 -5.69 -7.06 -16.15
C PHE A 369 -6.90 -7.98 -16.04
N ALA A 370 -7.15 -8.73 -17.12
CA ALA A 370 -8.34 -9.56 -17.24
C ALA A 370 -8.13 -10.95 -16.62
N VAL A 371 -9.23 -11.62 -16.26
CA VAL A 371 -9.22 -13.00 -15.74
C VAL A 371 -8.50 -13.96 -16.69
N ASP A 372 -8.74 -13.86 -18.01
CA ASP A 372 -8.08 -14.71 -19.00
C ASP A 372 -6.58 -14.48 -19.08
N GLU A 373 -6.11 -13.25 -18.84
CA GLU A 373 -4.69 -12.93 -18.76
C GLU A 373 -4.05 -13.58 -17.54
N ALA A 374 -4.70 -13.51 -16.38
CA ALA A 374 -4.27 -14.18 -15.17
C ALA A 374 -4.22 -15.71 -15.37
N LYS A 375 -5.26 -16.31 -15.98
CA LYS A 375 -5.30 -17.74 -16.33
C LYS A 375 -4.15 -18.14 -17.25
N ARG A 376 -3.85 -17.33 -18.27
CA ARG A 376 -2.74 -17.57 -19.21
C ARG A 376 -1.40 -17.64 -18.46
N ILE A 377 -1.13 -16.68 -17.59
CA ILE A 377 0.11 -16.65 -16.80
C ILE A 377 0.19 -17.86 -15.87
N MET A 378 -0.91 -18.22 -15.21
CA MET A 378 -0.95 -19.40 -14.32
C MET A 378 -0.64 -20.71 -15.07
N ARG A 379 -1.20 -20.89 -16.29
CA ARG A 379 -0.89 -22.06 -17.13
C ARG A 379 0.57 -22.09 -17.55
N GLU A 380 1.18 -20.93 -17.81
CA GLU A 380 2.60 -20.84 -18.11
C GLU A 380 3.44 -21.24 -16.88
N GLN A 381 3.07 -20.80 -15.67
CA GLN A 381 3.76 -21.25 -14.46
C GLN A 381 3.64 -22.78 -14.27
N LYS A 382 2.48 -23.36 -14.60
CA LYS A 382 2.32 -24.81 -14.55
C LYS A 382 3.26 -25.51 -15.55
N ALA A 383 3.44 -24.97 -16.75
CA ALA A 383 4.39 -25.50 -17.70
C ALA A 383 5.85 -25.43 -17.21
N HIS A 384 6.24 -24.34 -16.52
CA HIS A 384 7.56 -24.26 -15.87
C HIS A 384 7.72 -25.31 -14.75
N ALA A 385 6.72 -25.45 -13.90
CA ALA A 385 6.71 -26.44 -12.82
C ALA A 385 6.83 -27.87 -13.34
N ASP A 386 6.11 -28.20 -14.42
CA ASP A 386 6.15 -29.53 -15.05
C ASP A 386 7.49 -29.81 -15.75
N ALA A 387 8.09 -28.79 -16.37
CA ALA A 387 9.41 -28.90 -17.00
C ALA A 387 10.57 -28.95 -15.97
N GLY A 388 10.33 -28.48 -14.74
CA GLY A 388 11.38 -28.37 -13.71
C GLY A 388 12.38 -27.24 -13.97
N HIS A 389 12.11 -26.36 -14.93
CA HIS A 389 12.92 -25.18 -15.25
C HIS A 389 12.07 -24.11 -15.95
N ILE A 390 12.57 -22.87 -15.95
CA ILE A 390 11.91 -21.76 -16.65
C ILE A 390 12.12 -21.94 -18.16
N THR A 391 11.01 -22.00 -18.91
CA THR A 391 11.00 -22.25 -20.36
C THR A 391 10.90 -20.98 -21.20
N THR A 392 10.78 -19.82 -20.56
CA THR A 392 10.66 -18.49 -21.18
C THR A 392 11.71 -17.54 -20.63
N GLU A 393 11.64 -16.27 -21.00
CA GLU A 393 12.39 -15.22 -20.29
C GLU A 393 11.89 -15.07 -18.86
N ILE A 394 12.79 -14.78 -17.91
CA ILE A 394 12.44 -14.59 -16.49
C ILE A 394 11.50 -13.39 -16.33
N GLN A 395 11.78 -12.28 -17.02
CA GLN A 395 10.93 -11.10 -17.02
C GLN A 395 10.22 -10.92 -18.35
N GLN A 396 8.92 -10.73 -18.29
CA GLN A 396 8.06 -10.53 -19.44
C GLN A 396 7.12 -9.35 -19.20
N PHE A 397 6.53 -8.83 -20.29
CA PHE A 397 5.47 -7.83 -20.24
C PHE A 397 4.14 -8.47 -20.61
N SER A 398 3.14 -8.35 -19.73
CA SER A 398 1.79 -8.83 -19.98
C SER A 398 0.90 -7.74 -20.56
N GLY A 399 0.09 -8.09 -21.57
CA GLY A 399 -0.85 -7.15 -22.16
C GLY A 399 -0.25 -6.16 -23.17
N LEU A 400 0.99 -6.38 -23.63
CA LEU A 400 1.54 -5.62 -24.77
C LEU A 400 0.71 -5.89 -26.02
N ARG A 401 0.41 -4.83 -26.78
CA ARG A 401 -0.30 -4.95 -28.07
C ARG A 401 0.59 -5.45 -29.20
N GLY A 402 1.79 -5.89 -28.86
CA GLY A 402 2.71 -6.64 -29.71
C GLY A 402 3.00 -6.03 -31.08
N PRO A 403 3.26 -6.88 -32.11
CA PRO A 403 3.78 -6.44 -33.41
C PRO A 403 2.84 -5.55 -34.23
N LYS A 404 1.63 -5.28 -33.75
CA LYS A 404 0.70 -4.31 -34.38
C LYS A 404 1.13 -2.86 -34.21
N LEU A 405 2.09 -2.57 -33.34
CA LEU A 405 2.68 -1.26 -33.15
C LEU A 405 4.13 -1.33 -33.65
N GLY A 406 4.39 -0.87 -34.86
CA GLY A 406 5.69 -1.04 -35.52
C GLY A 406 6.92 -0.50 -34.78
N PHE A 407 6.74 0.22 -33.70
CA PHE A 407 7.88 0.67 -32.87
C PHE A 407 8.43 -0.42 -31.93
N PHE A 408 7.72 -1.57 -31.76
CA PHE A 408 8.28 -2.74 -31.09
C PHE A 408 9.12 -3.64 -32.02
N GLU A 409 9.01 -3.44 -33.31
CA GLU A 409 9.98 -4.02 -34.21
C GLU A 409 11.29 -3.30 -33.93
N THR A 410 12.22 -3.98 -33.25
CA THR A 410 13.58 -3.47 -33.13
C THR A 410 14.02 -3.10 -34.54
N ARG A 411 14.33 -1.82 -34.77
CA ARG A 411 15.03 -1.44 -35.97
C ARG A 411 16.33 -2.25 -35.98
N ARG A 412 16.31 -3.38 -36.63
CA ARG A 412 17.53 -4.09 -36.97
C ARG A 412 18.25 -3.21 -37.98
N SER A 413 19.18 -2.43 -37.41
CA SER A 413 20.17 -1.72 -38.21
C SER A 413 21.08 -2.71 -38.91
#